data_f020bd91ed9df7e60220bea873e61dcb
#
_entry.id   f020bd91ed9df7e60220bea873e61dcb
#
_cell.length_a   1.000
_cell.length_b   1.000
_cell.length_c   1.000
_cell.angle_alpha   90.00
_cell.angle_beta   90.00
_cell.angle_gamma   90.00
#
_symmetry.space_group_name_H-M   'P 1'
#
loop_
_entity.id
_entity.type
_entity.pdbx_description
1 polymer ?
#
loop_
_entity_poly.entity_id
_entity_poly.type
_entity_poly.pdbx_seq_one_letter_code
_entity_poly.pdbx_strand_id
1 'polypeptide(L)'
;LDKNNLNYDKNFIQSIIQETRIYVQHFKYKFNRPRPRQLGDLVGIPVIQQEGEASNTPAYPSGHAIQARLIALFLGREHPEHREELLKIAEEIGVNRIKGGFHYTSDHEAGRLVANDLWASLLKKVRRMKKSFGSDPVSELVKDYMEHRKDKWSNITKIGNFVTEQSLQKAKEKKLTDEELAHLSAQQGG
;
A
#
# COMPACT_ATOMS: atom_id res chain seq x y z
N LEU A 1 8.68 2.41 -18.85
CA LEU A 1 7.74 1.84 -19.82
C LEU A 1 7.99 2.39 -21.23
N ASP A 2 8.17 3.70 -21.36
CA ASP A 2 8.41 4.32 -22.67
C ASP A 2 9.72 3.86 -23.35
N LYS A 3 10.74 3.46 -22.57
CA LYS A 3 12.02 2.97 -23.11
C LYS A 3 11.90 1.62 -23.84
N ASN A 4 10.89 0.83 -23.51
CA ASN A 4 10.68 -0.50 -24.09
C ASN A 4 9.55 -0.52 -25.13
N ASN A 5 9.05 0.66 -25.56
CA ASN A 5 7.93 0.79 -26.49
C ASN A 5 6.68 0.00 -26.08
N LEU A 6 6.46 -0.22 -24.78
CA LEU A 6 5.27 -0.89 -24.29
C LEU A 6 4.04 -0.03 -24.57
N ASN A 7 3.14 -0.56 -25.37
CA ASN A 7 1.84 0.06 -25.58
C ASN A 7 0.98 -0.13 -24.33
N TYR A 8 0.60 0.94 -23.66
CA TYR A 8 -0.25 0.90 -22.48
C TYR A 8 -1.20 2.09 -22.41
N ASP A 9 -2.37 1.85 -21.86
CA ASP A 9 -3.37 2.90 -21.63
C ASP A 9 -3.02 3.69 -20.35
N LYS A 10 -2.61 4.96 -20.54
CA LYS A 10 -2.29 5.87 -19.41
C LYS A 10 -3.51 6.14 -18.53
N ASN A 11 -4.70 6.25 -19.10
CA ASN A 11 -5.93 6.50 -18.35
C ASN A 11 -6.28 5.30 -17.48
N PHE A 12 -6.05 4.09 -18.01
CA PHE A 12 -6.23 2.86 -17.24
C PHE A 12 -5.27 2.78 -16.04
N ILE A 13 -3.99 3.08 -16.23
CA ILE A 13 -3.01 3.16 -15.12
C ILE A 13 -3.44 4.20 -14.08
N GLN A 14 -3.88 5.37 -14.55
CA GLN A 14 -4.38 6.43 -13.66
C GLN A 14 -5.61 5.99 -12.85
N SER A 15 -6.53 5.24 -13.48
CA SER A 15 -7.70 4.71 -12.78
C SER A 15 -7.32 3.72 -11.68
N ILE A 16 -6.35 2.82 -11.91
CA ILE A 16 -5.83 1.91 -10.87
C ILE A 16 -5.31 2.72 -9.67
N ILE A 17 -4.55 3.78 -9.92
CA ILE A 17 -3.98 4.62 -8.87
C ILE A 17 -5.10 5.30 -8.07
N GLN A 18 -6.08 5.88 -8.73
CA GLN A 18 -7.18 6.60 -8.09
C GLN A 18 -8.09 5.67 -7.29
N GLU A 19 -8.51 4.55 -7.86
CA GLU A 19 -9.39 3.59 -7.21
C GLU A 19 -8.73 2.95 -5.99
N THR A 20 -7.47 2.58 -6.08
CA THR A 20 -6.74 2.01 -4.94
C THR A 20 -6.49 3.01 -3.83
N ARG A 21 -6.45 4.32 -4.12
CA ARG A 21 -6.19 5.37 -3.14
C ARG A 21 -7.19 5.36 -1.99
N ILE A 22 -8.47 5.20 -2.27
CA ILE A 22 -9.54 5.19 -1.24
C ILE A 22 -9.28 4.09 -0.21
N TYR A 23 -8.90 2.90 -0.68
CA TYR A 23 -8.64 1.74 0.18
C TYR A 23 -7.35 1.87 0.96
N VAL A 24 -6.31 2.38 0.30
CA VAL A 24 -5.04 2.68 0.97
C VAL A 24 -5.27 3.64 2.12
N GLN A 25 -6.03 4.72 1.90
CA GLN A 25 -6.34 5.70 2.94
C GLN A 25 -7.19 5.10 4.07
N HIS A 26 -8.21 4.30 3.75
CA HIS A 26 -9.00 3.61 4.77
C HIS A 26 -8.13 2.80 5.74
N PHE A 27 -7.20 1.99 5.21
CA PHE A 27 -6.30 1.22 6.07
C PHE A 27 -5.29 2.10 6.80
N LYS A 28 -4.76 3.11 6.14
CA LYS A 28 -3.84 4.05 6.78
C LYS A 28 -4.44 4.67 8.04
N TYR A 29 -5.64 5.20 7.96
CA TYR A 29 -6.32 5.81 9.11
C TYR A 29 -6.82 4.77 10.12
N LYS A 30 -7.18 3.57 9.68
CA LYS A 30 -7.57 2.48 10.59
C LYS A 30 -6.42 2.04 11.50
N PHE A 31 -5.20 1.89 10.96
CA PHE A 31 -4.04 1.44 11.71
C PHE A 31 -3.22 2.57 12.30
N ASN A 32 -3.31 3.73 11.71
CA ASN A 32 -2.68 4.96 12.15
C ASN A 32 -1.20 4.80 12.58
N ARG A 33 -0.44 3.99 11.84
CA ARG A 33 0.95 3.67 12.16
C ARG A 33 1.86 4.87 11.93
N PRO A 34 2.66 5.31 12.93
CA PRO A 34 3.59 6.39 12.73
C PRO A 34 4.64 6.05 11.66
N ARG A 35 5.10 7.06 10.94
CA ARG A 35 6.19 6.93 9.98
C ARG A 35 7.53 6.66 10.70
N PRO A 36 8.52 6.04 10.01
CA PRO A 36 9.84 5.79 10.61
C PRO A 36 10.47 7.03 11.21
N ARG A 37 10.37 8.19 10.56
CA ARG A 37 10.89 9.46 11.08
C ARG A 37 10.17 9.89 12.36
N GLN A 38 8.85 9.88 12.37
CA GLN A 38 8.06 10.26 13.55
C GLN A 38 8.41 9.40 14.77
N LEU A 39 8.53 8.07 14.54
CA LEU A 39 8.94 7.17 15.61
C LEU A 39 10.40 7.38 16.00
N GLY A 40 11.28 7.63 15.05
CA GLY A 40 12.70 7.88 15.28
C GLY A 40 12.93 9.12 16.14
N ASP A 41 12.24 10.21 15.83
CA ASP A 41 12.32 11.47 16.59
C ASP A 41 11.94 11.24 18.08
N LEU A 42 10.91 10.41 18.33
CA LEU A 42 10.46 10.10 19.68
C LEU A 42 11.40 9.20 20.49
N VAL A 43 12.06 8.26 19.82
CA VAL A 43 12.98 7.33 20.50
C VAL A 43 14.44 7.79 20.45
N GLY A 44 14.69 9.01 19.96
CA GLY A 44 16.04 9.56 19.84
C GLY A 44 16.94 8.83 18.85
N ILE A 45 16.33 8.17 17.82
CA ILE A 45 17.04 7.50 16.74
C ILE A 45 16.80 8.32 15.46
N PRO A 46 17.80 9.05 14.95
CA PRO A 46 17.62 9.86 13.76
C PRO A 46 17.28 8.99 12.56
N VAL A 47 16.18 9.30 11.90
CA VAL A 47 15.78 8.68 10.64
C VAL A 47 15.83 9.75 9.55
N ILE A 48 16.73 9.57 8.59
CA ILE A 48 16.81 10.44 7.42
C ILE A 48 15.66 10.06 6.50
N GLN A 49 14.72 10.99 6.32
CA GLN A 49 13.64 10.86 5.36
C GLN A 49 13.86 11.82 4.21
N GLN A 50 13.78 11.31 2.99
CA GLN A 50 13.81 12.15 1.80
C GLN A 50 12.56 13.04 1.72
N GLU A 51 12.66 14.17 1.06
CA GLU A 51 11.51 15.04 0.79
C GLU A 51 10.50 14.32 -0.12
N GLY A 52 9.21 14.48 0.17
CA GLY A 52 8.15 13.89 -0.63
C GLY A 52 6.76 14.04 -0.01
N GLU A 53 5.75 14.18 -0.86
CA GLU A 53 4.35 14.44 -0.46
C GLU A 53 3.71 13.34 0.42
N ALA A 54 4.23 12.11 0.36
CA ALA A 54 3.64 10.96 1.06
C ALA A 54 3.90 10.95 2.59
N SER A 55 4.61 11.93 3.13
CA SER A 55 4.98 11.99 4.55
C SER A 55 3.82 12.31 5.51
N ASN A 56 2.74 12.89 4.99
CA ASN A 56 1.64 13.43 5.80
C ASN A 56 0.50 12.43 6.10
N THR A 57 0.67 11.18 5.70
CA THR A 57 -0.32 10.12 5.98
C THR A 57 0.35 8.96 6.73
N PRO A 58 -0.42 8.18 7.53
CA PRO A 58 0.12 7.02 8.25
C PRO A 58 0.91 6.05 7.38
N ALA A 59 1.83 5.28 7.98
CA ALA A 59 2.77 4.46 7.24
C ALA A 59 2.13 3.22 6.59
N TYR A 60 1.25 2.51 7.31
CA TYR A 60 0.77 1.18 6.93
C TYR A 60 -0.62 1.19 6.30
N PRO A 61 -0.81 0.41 5.21
CA PRO A 61 0.19 -0.23 4.35
C PRO A 61 0.83 0.76 3.36
N SER A 62 1.89 0.32 2.66
CA SER A 62 2.50 1.14 1.60
C SER A 62 1.62 1.22 0.37
N GLY A 63 1.09 2.42 0.09
CA GLY A 63 0.28 2.67 -1.11
C GLY A 63 1.08 2.49 -2.41
N HIS A 64 2.33 2.93 -2.45
CA HIS A 64 3.21 2.74 -3.61
C HIS A 64 3.46 1.26 -3.91
N ALA A 65 3.63 0.42 -2.87
CA ALA A 65 3.79 -1.02 -3.06
C ALA A 65 2.52 -1.68 -3.62
N ILE A 66 1.34 -1.25 -3.17
CA ILE A 66 0.04 -1.73 -3.70
C ILE A 66 -0.10 -1.36 -5.17
N GLN A 67 0.05 -0.07 -5.47
CA GLN A 67 -0.19 0.48 -6.81
C GLN A 67 0.81 -0.05 -7.83
N ALA A 68 2.11 0.01 -7.52
CA ALA A 68 3.15 -0.47 -8.42
C ALA A 68 2.97 -1.95 -8.74
N ARG A 69 2.66 -2.78 -7.74
CA ARG A 69 2.48 -4.21 -7.97
C ARG A 69 1.21 -4.51 -8.76
N LEU A 70 0.10 -3.83 -8.52
CA LEU A 70 -1.11 -3.99 -9.32
C LEU A 70 -0.88 -3.61 -10.78
N ILE A 71 -0.23 -2.48 -11.02
CA ILE A 71 0.12 -2.03 -12.38
C ILE A 71 1.01 -3.09 -13.06
N ALA A 72 2.03 -3.59 -12.36
CA ALA A 72 2.92 -4.63 -12.91
C ALA A 72 2.17 -5.93 -13.23
N LEU A 73 1.20 -6.32 -12.40
CA LEU A 73 0.39 -7.51 -12.65
C LEU A 73 -0.55 -7.34 -13.85
N PHE A 74 -1.13 -6.16 -14.04
CA PHE A 74 -1.95 -5.84 -15.21
C PHE A 74 -1.12 -5.81 -16.48
N LEU A 75 -0.06 -5.01 -16.52
CA LEU A 75 0.81 -4.90 -17.67
C LEU A 75 1.49 -6.23 -18.01
N GLY A 76 1.95 -6.97 -17.01
CA GLY A 76 2.55 -8.29 -17.22
C GLY A 76 1.54 -9.37 -17.65
N ARG A 77 0.25 -9.10 -17.58
CA ARG A 77 -0.78 -9.94 -18.24
C ARG A 77 -0.92 -9.60 -19.71
N GLU A 78 -0.84 -8.31 -20.05
CA GLU A 78 -0.95 -7.81 -21.42
C GLU A 78 0.34 -8.05 -22.22
N HIS A 79 1.48 -8.01 -21.52
CA HIS A 79 2.83 -8.20 -22.02
C HIS A 79 3.57 -9.29 -21.22
N PRO A 80 3.23 -10.59 -21.44
CA PRO A 80 3.78 -11.69 -20.64
C PRO A 80 5.30 -11.78 -20.70
N GLU A 81 5.91 -11.39 -21.80
CA GLU A 81 7.35 -11.35 -22.04
C GLU A 81 8.09 -10.37 -21.12
N HIS A 82 7.42 -9.33 -20.65
CA HIS A 82 7.97 -8.31 -19.75
C HIS A 82 7.53 -8.48 -18.29
N ARG A 83 6.79 -9.53 -17.98
CA ARG A 83 6.16 -9.72 -16.66
C ARG A 83 7.16 -9.70 -15.51
N GLU A 84 8.27 -10.39 -15.65
CA GLU A 84 9.29 -10.49 -14.60
C GLU A 84 9.97 -9.15 -14.36
N GLU A 85 10.31 -8.44 -15.43
CA GLU A 85 10.89 -7.10 -15.36
C GLU A 85 9.94 -6.11 -14.69
N LEU A 86 8.66 -6.11 -15.08
CA LEU A 86 7.63 -5.25 -14.48
C LEU A 86 7.45 -5.51 -12.99
N LEU A 87 7.45 -6.78 -12.57
CA LEU A 87 7.37 -7.14 -11.15
C LEU A 87 8.61 -6.72 -10.38
N LYS A 88 9.80 -6.80 -10.99
CA LYS A 88 11.04 -6.31 -10.40
C LYS A 88 11.01 -4.79 -10.21
N ILE A 89 10.56 -4.04 -11.20
CA ILE A 89 10.39 -2.58 -11.10
C ILE A 89 9.42 -2.23 -9.96
N ALA A 90 8.31 -2.96 -9.86
CA ALA A 90 7.34 -2.74 -8.77
C ALA A 90 7.94 -3.01 -7.39
N GLU A 91 8.78 -4.03 -7.25
CA GLU A 91 9.53 -4.33 -6.03
C GLU A 91 10.51 -3.20 -5.69
N GLU A 92 11.28 -2.75 -6.68
CA GLU A 92 12.25 -1.65 -6.51
C GLU A 92 11.58 -0.34 -6.07
N ILE A 93 10.40 -0.01 -6.62
CA ILE A 93 9.61 1.14 -6.17
C ILE A 93 9.30 1.04 -4.67
N GLY A 94 8.83 -0.11 -4.21
CA GLY A 94 8.51 -0.31 -2.80
C GLY A 94 9.74 -0.27 -1.90
N VAL A 95 10.83 -0.92 -2.31
CA VAL A 95 12.12 -0.92 -1.58
C VAL A 95 12.71 0.50 -1.50
N ASN A 96 12.60 1.27 -2.56
CA ASN A 96 13.07 2.66 -2.56
C ASN A 96 12.29 3.54 -1.58
N ARG A 97 11.01 3.23 -1.30
CA ARG A 97 10.26 3.91 -0.23
C ARG A 97 10.78 3.57 1.17
N ILE A 98 11.30 2.35 1.38
CA ILE A 98 11.95 1.95 2.63
C ILE A 98 13.30 2.68 2.76
N LYS A 99 14.13 2.62 1.72
CA LYS A 99 15.44 3.31 1.70
C LYS A 99 15.31 4.82 1.88
N GLY A 100 14.25 5.42 1.35
CA GLY A 100 13.95 6.84 1.50
C GLY A 100 13.38 7.23 2.88
N GLY A 101 13.23 6.29 3.82
CA GLY A 101 12.76 6.55 5.18
C GLY A 101 11.24 6.76 5.30
N PHE A 102 10.45 6.45 4.26
CA PHE A 102 9.00 6.66 4.25
C PHE A 102 8.22 5.51 4.85
N HIS A 103 8.73 4.28 4.76
CA HIS A 103 8.03 3.06 5.11
C HIS A 103 8.94 2.06 5.82
N TYR A 104 8.34 1.20 6.62
CA TYR A 104 8.96 0.00 7.15
C TYR A 104 8.86 -1.15 6.13
N THR A 105 9.71 -2.17 6.26
CA THR A 105 9.64 -3.38 5.44
C THR A 105 8.24 -4.03 5.50
N SER A 106 7.65 -4.09 6.69
CA SER A 106 6.31 -4.64 6.91
C SER A 106 5.18 -3.87 6.21
N ASP A 107 5.33 -2.53 6.00
CA ASP A 107 4.37 -1.75 5.21
C ASP A 107 4.42 -2.15 3.73
N HIS A 108 5.61 -2.40 3.24
CA HIS A 108 5.85 -2.84 1.86
C HIS A 108 5.31 -4.25 1.63
N GLU A 109 5.62 -5.19 2.52
CA GLU A 109 5.14 -6.57 2.44
C GLU A 109 3.61 -6.63 2.50
N ALA A 110 3.00 -5.89 3.41
CA ALA A 110 1.55 -5.77 3.47
C ALA A 110 0.96 -5.21 2.16
N GLY A 111 1.60 -4.19 1.59
CA GLY A 111 1.18 -3.63 0.30
C GLY A 111 1.21 -4.68 -0.82
N ARG A 112 2.26 -5.51 -0.87
CA ARG A 112 2.36 -6.61 -1.84
C ARG A 112 1.25 -7.65 -1.67
N LEU A 113 0.95 -8.04 -0.43
CA LEU A 113 -0.12 -8.99 -0.13
C LEU A 113 -1.48 -8.44 -0.54
N VAL A 114 -1.77 -7.19 -0.22
CA VAL A 114 -3.00 -6.50 -0.64
C VAL A 114 -3.13 -6.49 -2.16
N ALA A 115 -2.07 -6.13 -2.89
CA ALA A 115 -2.09 -6.11 -4.34
C ALA A 115 -2.35 -7.50 -4.95
N ASN A 116 -1.72 -8.55 -4.41
CA ASN A 116 -1.94 -9.93 -4.87
C ASN A 116 -3.37 -10.40 -4.64
N ASP A 117 -3.96 -10.07 -3.50
CA ASP A 117 -5.33 -10.42 -3.17
C ASP A 117 -6.35 -9.68 -4.04
N LEU A 118 -6.12 -8.38 -4.26
CA LEU A 118 -6.91 -7.58 -5.21
C LEU A 118 -6.84 -8.20 -6.60
N TRP A 119 -5.64 -8.50 -7.09
CA TRP A 119 -5.43 -9.12 -8.39
C TRP A 119 -6.15 -10.45 -8.55
N ALA A 120 -6.02 -11.37 -7.57
CA ALA A 120 -6.67 -12.68 -7.61
C ALA A 120 -8.20 -12.57 -7.70
N SER A 121 -8.75 -11.54 -7.08
CA SER A 121 -10.19 -11.29 -7.08
C SER A 121 -10.68 -10.66 -8.36
N LEU A 122 -9.93 -9.69 -8.88
CA LEU A 122 -10.15 -9.10 -10.20
C LEU A 122 -10.19 -10.18 -11.29
N LEU A 123 -9.24 -11.10 -11.29
CA LEU A 123 -9.22 -12.22 -12.26
C LEU A 123 -10.44 -13.12 -12.16
N LYS A 124 -10.93 -13.41 -10.95
CA LYS A 124 -12.13 -14.25 -10.77
C LYS A 124 -13.36 -13.56 -11.34
N LYS A 125 -13.48 -12.25 -11.17
CA LYS A 125 -14.63 -11.49 -11.66
C LYS A 125 -14.57 -11.27 -13.17
N VAL A 126 -13.41 -10.91 -13.73
CA VAL A 126 -13.22 -10.81 -15.18
C VAL A 126 -13.58 -12.12 -15.88
N ARG A 127 -13.24 -13.28 -15.32
CA ARG A 127 -13.67 -14.60 -15.85
C ARG A 127 -15.20 -14.78 -15.84
N ARG A 128 -15.90 -14.23 -14.85
CA ARG A 128 -17.37 -14.26 -14.77
C ARG A 128 -18.01 -13.27 -15.75
N MET A 129 -17.43 -12.07 -15.92
CA MET A 129 -17.97 -11.01 -16.76
C MET A 129 -17.71 -11.21 -18.26
N LYS A 130 -16.66 -11.94 -18.67
CA LYS A 130 -16.48 -12.38 -20.07
C LYS A 130 -17.67 -13.20 -20.60
N LYS A 131 -18.54 -13.66 -19.70
CA LYS A 131 -19.81 -14.30 -20.07
C LYS A 131 -20.98 -13.31 -20.23
N SER A 132 -20.86 -12.07 -19.86
CA SER A 132 -22.05 -11.22 -19.68
C SER A 132 -22.05 -9.84 -20.31
N PHE A 133 -21.00 -9.04 -20.51
CA PHE A 133 -21.16 -7.67 -21.07
C PHE A 133 -19.84 -6.87 -21.25
N GLY A 134 -19.82 -6.04 -22.30
CA GLY A 134 -18.80 -5.04 -22.60
C GLY A 134 -19.04 -3.70 -21.90
N SER A 135 -18.67 -3.57 -20.66
CA SER A 135 -18.51 -2.27 -19.98
C SER A 135 -17.28 -2.35 -19.07
N ASP A 136 -16.67 -1.19 -18.82
CA ASP A 136 -15.41 -1.06 -18.09
C ASP A 136 -15.50 -1.74 -16.69
N PRO A 137 -14.80 -2.89 -16.53
CA PRO A 137 -15.05 -3.72 -15.36
C PRO A 137 -14.21 -3.33 -14.13
N VAL A 138 -13.27 -2.38 -14.23
CA VAL A 138 -12.27 -2.19 -13.19
C VAL A 138 -12.80 -1.40 -11.99
N SER A 139 -13.56 -0.33 -12.21
CA SER A 139 -14.09 0.49 -11.12
C SER A 139 -15.20 -0.19 -10.33
N GLU A 140 -16.12 -0.88 -11.00
CA GLU A 140 -17.14 -1.72 -10.33
C GLU A 140 -16.51 -2.91 -9.61
N LEU A 141 -15.46 -3.47 -10.20
CA LEU A 141 -14.73 -4.62 -9.67
C LEU A 141 -14.03 -4.32 -8.34
N VAL A 142 -13.39 -3.17 -8.25
CA VAL A 142 -12.70 -2.74 -7.03
C VAL A 142 -13.72 -2.43 -5.93
N LYS A 143 -14.81 -1.76 -6.27
CA LYS A 143 -15.92 -1.45 -5.35
C LYS A 143 -16.53 -2.71 -4.71
N ASP A 144 -16.94 -3.67 -5.54
CA ASP A 144 -17.58 -4.92 -5.11
C ASP A 144 -16.62 -5.84 -4.32
N TYR A 145 -15.33 -5.83 -4.66
CA TYR A 145 -14.32 -6.57 -3.93
C TYR A 145 -14.24 -6.15 -2.46
N MET A 146 -14.37 -4.88 -2.20
CA MET A 146 -14.23 -4.34 -0.86
C MET A 146 -15.49 -4.49 -0.01
N GLU A 147 -16.67 -4.50 -0.64
CA GLU A 147 -17.93 -4.73 0.08
C GLU A 147 -18.07 -6.18 0.53
N HIS A 148 -17.57 -7.15 -0.27
CA HIS A 148 -17.81 -8.58 -0.02
C HIS A 148 -16.67 -9.30 0.70
N ARG A 149 -15.57 -8.63 1.10
CA ARG A 149 -14.39 -9.33 1.66
C ARG A 149 -13.85 -8.80 2.98
N LYS A 150 -14.70 -8.33 3.84
CA LYS A 150 -14.32 -7.97 5.23
C LYS A 150 -13.52 -9.07 5.94
N ASP A 151 -13.78 -10.34 5.63
CA ASP A 151 -13.15 -11.48 6.31
C ASP A 151 -11.71 -11.79 5.86
N LYS A 152 -11.36 -11.59 4.58
CA LYS A 152 -9.98 -11.82 4.10
C LYS A 152 -8.97 -10.78 4.58
N TRP A 153 -9.45 -9.61 4.94
CA TRP A 153 -8.62 -8.55 5.50
C TRP A 153 -8.26 -8.78 6.97
N SER A 154 -8.83 -9.80 7.62
CA SER A 154 -8.55 -10.12 9.01
C SER A 154 -7.05 -10.35 9.26
N ASN A 155 -6.35 -11.02 8.34
CA ASN A 155 -4.91 -11.28 8.48
C ASN A 155 -4.08 -9.99 8.31
N ILE A 156 -4.41 -9.15 7.34
CA ILE A 156 -3.74 -7.85 7.15
C ILE A 156 -4.02 -6.94 8.34
N THR A 157 -5.26 -6.96 8.86
CA THR A 157 -5.64 -6.25 10.07
C THR A 157 -4.86 -6.74 11.29
N LYS A 158 -4.72 -8.06 11.48
CA LYS A 158 -3.93 -8.64 12.60
C LYS A 158 -2.46 -8.26 12.50
N ILE A 159 -1.86 -8.35 11.32
CA ILE A 159 -0.47 -7.93 11.09
C ILE A 159 -0.32 -6.44 11.34
N GLY A 160 -1.25 -5.60 10.86
CA GLY A 160 -1.24 -4.16 11.07
C GLY A 160 -1.31 -3.78 12.55
N ASN A 161 -2.23 -4.39 13.30
CA ASN A 161 -2.34 -4.18 14.75
C ASN A 161 -1.05 -4.61 15.46
N PHE A 162 -0.57 -5.83 15.22
CA PHE A 162 0.65 -6.36 15.82
C PHE A 162 1.87 -5.45 15.58
N VAL A 163 2.05 -5.00 14.36
CA VAL A 163 3.18 -4.11 13.99
C VAL A 163 3.04 -2.75 14.66
N THR A 164 1.82 -2.21 14.76
CA THR A 164 1.56 -0.93 15.44
C THR A 164 1.79 -1.07 16.93
N GLU A 165 1.28 -2.13 17.56
CA GLU A 165 1.50 -2.44 18.99
C GLU A 165 2.98 -2.63 19.30
N GLN A 166 3.73 -3.38 18.49
CA GLN A 166 5.18 -3.52 18.65
C GLN A 166 5.92 -2.18 18.54
N SER A 167 5.50 -1.31 17.62
CA SER A 167 6.12 0.01 17.48
C SER A 167 5.86 0.88 18.70
N LEU A 168 4.65 0.86 19.23
CA LEU A 168 4.26 1.57 20.45
C LEU A 168 4.94 0.99 21.69
N GLN A 169 5.06 -0.34 21.79
CA GLN A 169 5.74 -1.01 22.89
C GLN A 169 7.22 -0.63 22.96
N LYS A 170 7.92 -0.66 21.81
CA LYS A 170 9.32 -0.20 21.71
C LYS A 170 9.50 1.27 22.10
N ALA A 171 8.53 2.12 21.76
CA ALA A 171 8.52 3.52 22.17
C ALA A 171 8.39 3.65 23.71
N LYS A 172 7.48 2.88 24.33
CA LYS A 172 7.29 2.85 25.79
C LYS A 172 8.52 2.32 26.55
N GLU A 173 9.16 1.26 26.05
CA GLU A 173 10.37 0.68 26.65
C GLU A 173 11.54 1.65 26.71
N LYS A 174 11.59 2.66 25.83
CA LYS A 174 12.58 3.74 25.85
C LYS A 174 12.20 4.92 26.75
N LYS A 175 11.25 4.77 27.67
CA LYS A 175 10.83 5.80 28.63
C LYS A 175 10.30 7.09 28.00
N LEU A 176 9.57 6.99 26.93
CA LEU A 176 8.79 8.11 26.41
C LEU A 176 7.70 8.48 27.42
N THR A 177 7.53 9.77 27.68
CA THR A 177 6.47 10.26 28.55
C THR A 177 5.10 10.04 27.91
N ASP A 178 4.04 9.92 28.72
CA ASP A 178 2.68 9.81 28.22
C ASP A 178 2.27 11.03 27.37
N GLU A 179 2.87 12.21 27.59
CA GLU A 179 2.70 13.41 26.77
C GLU A 179 3.28 13.25 25.35
N GLU A 180 4.48 12.66 25.23
CA GLU A 180 5.10 12.38 23.93
C GLU A 180 4.32 11.33 23.16
N LEU A 181 3.77 10.33 23.85
CA LEU A 181 2.89 9.31 23.26
C LEU A 181 1.52 9.90 22.84
N ALA A 182 0.97 10.83 23.62
CA ALA A 182 -0.26 11.55 23.29
C ALA A 182 -0.06 12.49 22.10
N HIS A 183 1.11 13.13 21.98
CA HIS A 183 1.47 13.97 20.83
C HIS A 183 1.55 13.18 19.53
N LEU A 184 2.03 11.92 19.58
CA LEU A 184 1.99 10.98 18.43
C LEU A 184 0.58 10.65 17.99
N SER A 185 -0.34 10.45 18.92
CA SER A 185 -1.73 10.12 18.60
C SER A 185 -2.52 11.35 18.13
N ALA A 186 -2.22 12.55 18.65
CA ALA A 186 -2.91 13.78 18.30
C ALA A 186 -2.51 14.36 16.93
N GLN A 187 -1.24 14.20 16.51
CA GLN A 187 -0.80 14.58 15.15
C GLN A 187 -1.37 13.68 14.03
N GLN A 188 -2.09 12.65 14.41
CA GLN A 188 -2.65 11.64 13.53
C GLN A 188 -4.15 11.83 13.27
N GLY A 189 -4.80 12.76 13.95
CA GLY A 189 -6.26 13.03 13.89
C GLY A 189 -6.65 14.34 13.24
N GLY A 190 -5.73 15.01 12.54
CA GLY A 190 -5.98 16.28 11.83
C GLY A 190 -5.95 16.13 10.32
#